data_978718cd9556a7c1cd95999618446208
#
_entry.id   978718cd9556a7c1cd95999618446208
#
_cell.length_a   1.000
_cell.length_b   1.000
_cell.length_c   1.000
_cell.angle_alpha   90.00
_cell.angle_beta   90.00
_cell.angle_gamma   90.00
#
_symmetry.space_group_name_H-M   'P 1'
#
loop_
_entity.id
_entity.type
_entity.pdbx_description
1 polymer ?
#
loop_
_entity_poly.entity_id
_entity_poly.type
_entity_poly.pdbx_seq_one_letter_code
_entity_poly.pdbx_strand_id
1 'polypeptide(L)'
;MMEAVYPHTNEQDAARAFTGQSGIFDELYGTDTIIAYKRQRVRSHVLQLLAPGSNILELNCGTGEDALFFAGKGHHVHATDLSEGMLGQLERKVRMHGMDSVISFERCSYTDLPRLKEKGPYDLIFSNFAGLNCTGELDKVLASFSPLLKPAGIVTLVILPKFCLWETMLVFKGKFRTASRRFFSKSGRKARVEENYFKCWYYNPSYVIKNLKESFELIGVEGLCTVVPPSYIEGFAKKRPKTYNFLKNREDKLKYRWPWRFIGDYYIISLRNK
;
A
#
# COMPACT_ATOMS: atom_id res chain seq x y z
N MET A 1 30.84 -5.75 8.67
CA MET A 1 30.21 -6.63 7.68
C MET A 1 28.69 -6.39 7.74
N MET A 2 28.07 -5.95 6.65
CA MET A 2 26.60 -5.88 6.59
C MET A 2 26.09 -7.31 6.36
N GLU A 3 25.36 -7.85 7.32
CA GLU A 3 24.67 -9.15 7.15
C GLU A 3 23.79 -9.11 5.91
N ALA A 4 23.98 -10.07 5.03
CA ALA A 4 23.10 -10.29 3.90
C ALA A 4 21.72 -10.74 4.46
N VAL A 5 20.73 -9.85 4.45
CA VAL A 5 19.38 -10.20 4.86
C VAL A 5 18.70 -10.89 3.69
N TYR A 6 18.42 -12.17 3.85
CA TYR A 6 17.63 -12.91 2.88
C TYR A 6 16.22 -12.29 2.79
N PRO A 7 15.68 -12.02 1.59
CA PRO A 7 14.38 -11.36 1.42
C PRO A 7 13.25 -12.05 2.18
N HIS A 8 13.19 -13.36 2.15
CA HIS A 8 12.18 -14.14 2.88
C HIS A 8 12.25 -13.95 4.40
N THR A 9 13.44 -13.82 4.98
CA THR A 9 13.61 -13.52 6.42
C THR A 9 13.07 -12.14 6.76
N ASN A 10 13.29 -11.14 5.90
CA ASN A 10 12.80 -9.79 6.11
C ASN A 10 11.26 -9.71 6.09
N GLU A 11 10.61 -10.46 5.21
CA GLU A 11 9.14 -10.52 5.17
C GLU A 11 8.57 -11.16 6.45
N GLN A 12 9.23 -12.21 6.96
CA GLN A 12 8.86 -12.82 8.24
C GLN A 12 9.07 -11.87 9.42
N ASP A 13 10.16 -11.07 9.41
CA ASP A 13 10.41 -10.06 10.43
C ASP A 13 9.32 -8.97 10.41
N ALA A 14 8.94 -8.51 9.21
CA ALA A 14 7.82 -7.58 9.04
C ALA A 14 6.50 -8.20 9.54
N ALA A 15 6.20 -9.44 9.14
CA ALA A 15 4.99 -10.15 9.58
C ALA A 15 4.92 -10.30 11.11
N ARG A 16 6.05 -10.63 11.77
CA ARG A 16 6.12 -10.68 13.23
C ARG A 16 5.85 -9.33 13.88
N ALA A 17 6.44 -8.26 13.31
CA ALA A 17 6.23 -6.91 13.79
C ALA A 17 4.76 -6.50 13.73
N PHE A 18 4.10 -6.74 12.61
CA PHE A 18 2.69 -6.44 12.44
C PHE A 18 1.77 -7.38 13.23
N THR A 19 2.15 -8.64 13.43
CA THR A 19 1.42 -9.56 14.34
C THR A 19 1.39 -9.01 15.77
N GLY A 20 2.53 -8.52 16.28
CA GLY A 20 2.59 -7.89 17.62
C GLY A 20 1.67 -6.68 17.75
N GLN A 21 1.55 -5.88 16.69
CA GLN A 21 0.73 -4.66 16.70
C GLN A 21 -0.74 -4.89 16.35
N SER A 22 -1.12 -6.07 15.85
CA SER A 22 -2.45 -6.33 15.27
C SER A 22 -3.61 -6.01 16.19
N GLY A 23 -3.46 -6.25 17.49
CA GLY A 23 -4.52 -6.01 18.48
C GLY A 23 -4.91 -4.55 18.67
N ILE A 24 -3.97 -3.63 18.44
CA ILE A 24 -4.16 -2.17 18.62
C ILE A 24 -4.08 -1.40 17.29
N PHE A 25 -3.88 -2.10 16.18
CA PHE A 25 -3.61 -1.49 14.87
C PHE A 25 -4.72 -0.52 14.43
N ASP A 26 -5.96 -0.96 14.54
CA ASP A 26 -7.11 -0.14 14.14
C ASP A 26 -7.31 1.06 15.06
N GLU A 27 -7.02 0.94 16.34
CA GLU A 27 -7.05 2.06 17.29
C GLU A 27 -5.98 3.09 16.97
N LEU A 28 -4.74 2.64 16.69
CA LEU A 28 -3.61 3.52 16.37
C LEU A 28 -3.83 4.31 15.08
N TYR A 29 -4.40 3.69 14.07
CA TYR A 29 -4.48 4.28 12.73
C TYR A 29 -5.89 4.71 12.31
N GLY A 30 -6.93 4.20 12.95
CA GLY A 30 -8.33 4.46 12.58
C GLY A 30 -8.80 5.89 12.86
N THR A 31 -8.23 6.57 13.87
CA THR A 31 -8.61 7.92 14.26
C THR A 31 -7.82 9.04 13.57
N ASP A 32 -6.77 8.71 12.81
CA ASP A 32 -5.95 9.69 12.13
C ASP A 32 -6.62 10.23 10.85
N THR A 33 -6.90 11.53 10.86
CA THR A 33 -7.59 12.22 9.75
C THR A 33 -6.84 12.13 8.42
N ILE A 34 -5.50 12.13 8.45
CA ILE A 34 -4.68 12.05 7.22
C ILE A 34 -4.66 10.61 6.70
N ILE A 35 -4.64 9.60 7.58
CA ILE A 35 -4.75 8.20 7.18
C ILE A 35 -6.13 7.94 6.56
N ALA A 36 -7.21 8.43 7.18
CA ALA A 36 -8.56 8.36 6.64
C ALA A 36 -8.65 9.03 5.25
N TYR A 37 -8.04 10.20 5.08
CA TYR A 37 -7.95 10.90 3.79
C TYR A 37 -7.21 10.07 2.75
N LYS A 38 -6.03 9.53 3.07
CA LYS A 38 -5.27 8.66 2.15
C LYS A 38 -6.11 7.47 1.71
N ARG A 39 -6.72 6.77 2.66
CA ARG A 39 -7.56 5.60 2.42
C ARG A 39 -8.74 5.93 1.51
N GLN A 40 -9.46 7.00 1.81
CA GLN A 40 -10.58 7.44 0.96
C GLN A 40 -10.13 7.76 -0.47
N ARG A 41 -8.98 8.42 -0.65
CA ARG A 41 -8.42 8.74 -1.98
C ARG A 41 -8.13 7.47 -2.77
N VAL A 42 -7.45 6.50 -2.15
CA VAL A 42 -7.13 5.21 -2.78
C VAL A 42 -8.40 4.44 -3.13
N ARG A 43 -9.35 4.33 -2.20
CA ARG A 43 -10.64 3.66 -2.43
C ARG A 43 -11.43 4.29 -3.57
N SER A 44 -11.51 5.62 -3.60
CA SER A 44 -12.20 6.35 -4.68
C SER A 44 -11.50 6.15 -6.04
N HIS A 45 -10.17 6.12 -6.08
CA HIS A 45 -9.40 5.83 -7.29
C HIS A 45 -9.70 4.41 -7.80
N VAL A 46 -9.65 3.41 -6.93
CA VAL A 46 -9.93 2.01 -7.28
C VAL A 46 -11.36 1.83 -7.80
N LEU A 47 -12.36 2.39 -7.12
CA LEU A 47 -13.76 2.26 -7.52
C LEU A 47 -14.06 2.86 -8.91
N GLN A 48 -13.29 3.85 -9.37
CA GLN A 48 -13.42 4.40 -10.73
C GLN A 48 -12.96 3.43 -11.83
N LEU A 49 -12.17 2.43 -11.47
CA LEU A 49 -11.57 1.45 -12.39
C LEU A 49 -12.32 0.12 -12.40
N LEU A 50 -13.16 -0.15 -11.41
CA LEU A 50 -13.84 -1.44 -11.23
C LEU A 50 -15.26 -1.43 -11.79
N ALA A 51 -15.63 -2.53 -12.43
CA ALA A 51 -17.02 -2.85 -12.70
C ALA A 51 -17.73 -3.37 -11.43
N PRO A 52 -19.04 -3.23 -11.28
CA PRO A 52 -19.79 -3.85 -10.18
C PRO A 52 -19.55 -5.36 -10.12
N GLY A 53 -19.46 -5.92 -8.91
CA GLY A 53 -19.27 -7.36 -8.71
C GLY A 53 -17.89 -7.90 -9.06
N SER A 54 -16.86 -7.03 -9.16
CA SER A 54 -15.50 -7.46 -9.49
C SER A 54 -14.88 -8.35 -8.42
N ASN A 55 -14.00 -9.28 -8.85
CA ASN A 55 -13.18 -10.11 -7.99
C ASN A 55 -11.84 -9.41 -7.73
N ILE A 56 -11.49 -9.20 -6.48
CA ILE A 56 -10.30 -8.46 -6.05
C ILE A 56 -9.35 -9.39 -5.31
N LEU A 57 -8.08 -9.42 -5.69
CA LEU A 57 -7.00 -9.96 -4.87
C LEU A 57 -6.34 -8.80 -4.11
N GLU A 58 -6.51 -8.77 -2.80
CA GLU A 58 -5.86 -7.81 -1.93
C GLU A 58 -4.61 -8.40 -1.30
N LEU A 59 -3.45 -7.79 -1.58
CA LEU A 59 -2.16 -8.15 -0.99
C LEU A 59 -1.88 -7.31 0.25
N ASN A 60 -1.20 -7.91 1.25
CA ASN A 60 -0.90 -7.23 2.51
C ASN A 60 -2.13 -6.52 3.12
N CYS A 61 -3.24 -7.25 3.23
CA CYS A 61 -4.54 -6.72 3.63
C CYS A 61 -4.61 -6.17 5.06
N GLY A 62 -3.62 -6.50 5.91
CA GLY A 62 -3.60 -6.13 7.31
C GLY A 62 -4.85 -6.63 8.04
N THR A 63 -5.49 -5.75 8.80
CA THR A 63 -6.73 -6.06 9.55
C THR A 63 -8.00 -6.04 8.66
N GLY A 64 -7.85 -5.96 7.31
CA GLY A 64 -8.94 -6.08 6.34
C GLY A 64 -9.81 -4.85 6.14
N GLU A 65 -9.35 -3.66 6.49
CA GLU A 65 -10.09 -2.42 6.35
C GLU A 65 -10.52 -2.10 4.90
N ASP A 66 -9.69 -2.44 3.93
CA ASP A 66 -10.01 -2.22 2.52
C ASP A 66 -10.82 -3.40 1.97
N ALA A 67 -10.55 -4.65 2.39
CA ALA A 67 -11.38 -5.82 2.05
C ALA A 67 -12.84 -5.62 2.45
N LEU A 68 -13.10 -5.23 3.70
CA LEU A 68 -14.46 -4.96 4.19
C LEU A 68 -15.12 -3.82 3.41
N PHE A 69 -14.37 -2.77 3.09
CA PHE A 69 -14.89 -1.66 2.31
C PHE A 69 -15.33 -2.08 0.91
N PHE A 70 -14.48 -2.81 0.17
CA PHE A 70 -14.81 -3.24 -1.19
C PHE A 70 -15.93 -4.29 -1.19
N ALA A 71 -15.94 -5.22 -0.23
CA ALA A 71 -17.05 -6.17 -0.07
C ALA A 71 -18.37 -5.44 0.24
N GLY A 72 -18.36 -4.41 1.09
CA GLY A 72 -19.52 -3.54 1.34
C GLY A 72 -19.95 -2.71 0.13
N LYS A 73 -19.15 -2.64 -0.95
CA LYS A 73 -19.50 -2.06 -2.26
C LYS A 73 -19.95 -3.09 -3.28
N GLY A 74 -20.12 -4.35 -2.86
CA GLY A 74 -20.61 -5.43 -3.70
C GLY A 74 -19.54 -6.14 -4.53
N HIS A 75 -18.26 -6.04 -4.15
CA HIS A 75 -17.18 -6.79 -4.76
C HIS A 75 -16.84 -8.05 -3.94
N HIS A 76 -16.26 -9.05 -4.59
CA HIS A 76 -15.70 -10.23 -3.92
C HIS A 76 -14.21 -9.98 -3.67
N VAL A 77 -13.74 -10.25 -2.45
CA VAL A 77 -12.36 -9.99 -2.08
C VAL A 77 -11.69 -11.28 -1.59
N HIS A 78 -10.59 -11.65 -2.23
CA HIS A 78 -9.64 -12.62 -1.68
C HIS A 78 -8.47 -11.84 -1.08
N ALA A 79 -8.34 -11.88 0.25
CA ALA A 79 -7.39 -11.07 1.00
C ALA A 79 -6.19 -11.92 1.45
N THR A 80 -4.97 -11.40 1.28
CA THR A 80 -3.76 -12.11 1.70
C THR A 80 -2.89 -11.23 2.61
N ASP A 81 -2.32 -11.85 3.63
CA ASP A 81 -1.29 -11.26 4.47
C ASP A 81 -0.36 -12.38 4.98
N LEU A 82 0.87 -12.05 5.34
CA LEU A 82 1.79 -13.00 5.95
C LEU A 82 1.65 -13.03 7.48
N SER A 83 1.10 -11.97 8.07
CA SER A 83 0.86 -11.80 9.50
C SER A 83 -0.39 -12.55 9.97
N GLU A 84 -0.22 -13.58 10.79
CA GLU A 84 -1.34 -14.32 11.40
C GLU A 84 -2.20 -13.43 12.30
N GLY A 85 -1.59 -12.52 13.04
CA GLY A 85 -2.32 -11.58 13.90
C GLY A 85 -3.23 -10.65 13.10
N MET A 86 -2.76 -10.15 11.93
CA MET A 86 -3.57 -9.32 11.04
C MET A 86 -4.75 -10.12 10.46
N LEU A 87 -4.50 -11.33 9.96
CA LEU A 87 -5.57 -12.20 9.44
C LEU A 87 -6.57 -12.60 10.51
N GLY A 88 -6.15 -12.82 11.75
CA GLY A 88 -7.06 -13.07 12.86
C GLY A 88 -7.98 -11.89 13.18
N GLN A 89 -7.51 -10.64 12.98
CA GLN A 89 -8.36 -9.45 13.08
C GLN A 89 -9.35 -9.37 11.90
N LEU A 90 -8.86 -9.63 10.67
CA LEU A 90 -9.73 -9.69 9.48
C LEU A 90 -10.84 -10.73 9.67
N GLU A 91 -10.50 -11.96 10.08
CA GLU A 91 -11.45 -13.05 10.31
C GLU A 91 -12.56 -12.64 11.29
N ARG A 92 -12.18 -12.04 12.43
CA ARG A 92 -13.16 -11.53 13.41
C ARG A 92 -14.11 -10.50 12.80
N LYS A 93 -13.59 -9.55 12.01
CA LYS A 93 -14.39 -8.52 11.36
C LYS A 93 -15.32 -9.12 10.30
N VAL A 94 -14.81 -10.05 9.48
CA VAL A 94 -15.61 -10.74 8.46
C VAL A 94 -16.82 -11.41 9.09
N ARG A 95 -16.61 -12.19 10.15
CA ARG A 95 -17.70 -12.85 10.91
C ARG A 95 -18.66 -11.86 11.57
N MET A 96 -18.12 -10.81 12.19
CA MET A 96 -18.91 -9.79 12.87
C MET A 96 -19.87 -9.05 11.90
N HIS A 97 -19.42 -8.84 10.64
CA HIS A 97 -20.21 -8.17 9.62
C HIS A 97 -21.00 -9.12 8.70
N GLY A 98 -20.91 -10.45 8.91
CA GLY A 98 -21.58 -11.46 8.09
C GLY A 98 -21.12 -11.44 6.62
N MET A 99 -19.82 -11.20 6.37
CA MET A 99 -19.24 -11.07 5.03
C MET A 99 -18.49 -12.31 4.55
N ASP A 100 -18.68 -13.47 5.20
CA ASP A 100 -17.98 -14.72 4.90
C ASP A 100 -18.25 -15.23 3.47
N SER A 101 -19.38 -14.87 2.87
CA SER A 101 -19.73 -15.26 1.49
C SER A 101 -19.03 -14.40 0.41
N VAL A 102 -18.47 -13.26 0.76
CA VAL A 102 -17.89 -12.29 -0.19
C VAL A 102 -16.42 -11.94 0.12
N ILE A 103 -15.91 -12.34 1.28
CA ILE A 103 -14.51 -12.20 1.65
C ILE A 103 -13.94 -13.57 1.99
N SER A 104 -12.97 -14.03 1.20
CA SER A 104 -12.09 -15.14 1.53
C SER A 104 -10.70 -14.59 1.88
N PHE A 105 -9.93 -15.33 2.66
CA PHE A 105 -8.57 -14.91 2.98
C PHE A 105 -7.65 -16.11 3.22
N GLU A 106 -6.37 -15.92 2.94
CA GLU A 106 -5.34 -16.92 3.25
C GLU A 106 -4.01 -16.27 3.64
N ARG A 107 -3.22 -17.02 4.41
CA ARG A 107 -1.86 -16.63 4.73
C ARG A 107 -0.95 -16.90 3.55
N CYS A 108 -0.51 -15.83 2.88
CA CYS A 108 0.37 -15.92 1.73
C CYS A 108 1.32 -14.72 1.69
N SER A 109 2.59 -14.97 1.37
CA SER A 109 3.52 -13.91 1.02
C SER A 109 3.23 -13.40 -0.39
N TYR A 110 3.31 -12.10 -0.61
CA TYR A 110 3.21 -11.51 -1.94
C TYR A 110 4.38 -11.92 -2.87
N THR A 111 5.48 -12.46 -2.34
CA THR A 111 6.57 -13.06 -3.14
C THR A 111 6.28 -14.51 -3.53
N ASP A 112 5.20 -15.11 -3.04
CA ASP A 112 4.85 -16.52 -3.23
C ASP A 112 3.43 -16.71 -3.81
N LEU A 113 2.93 -15.70 -4.52
CA LEU A 113 1.58 -15.69 -5.13
C LEU A 113 1.26 -16.88 -6.04
N PRO A 114 2.24 -17.52 -6.76
CA PRO A 114 1.95 -18.76 -7.49
C PRO A 114 1.43 -19.91 -6.62
N ARG A 115 1.63 -19.85 -5.30
CA ARG A 115 1.15 -20.86 -4.33
C ARG A 115 -0.22 -20.56 -3.74
N LEU A 116 -0.87 -19.46 -4.11
CA LEU A 116 -2.23 -19.18 -3.70
C LEU A 116 -3.14 -20.39 -3.95
N LYS A 117 -4.02 -20.69 -3.00
CA LYS A 117 -5.06 -21.71 -3.15
C LYS A 117 -6.13 -21.20 -4.11
N GLU A 118 -6.54 -19.97 -3.94
CA GLU A 118 -7.49 -19.28 -4.80
C GLU A 118 -6.73 -18.42 -5.84
N LYS A 119 -6.62 -18.94 -7.07
CA LYS A 119 -5.78 -18.34 -8.12
C LYS A 119 -6.52 -17.38 -9.05
N GLY A 120 -7.76 -17.04 -8.74
CA GLY A 120 -8.56 -16.15 -9.58
C GLY A 120 -9.25 -16.87 -10.76
N PRO A 121 -9.37 -16.26 -11.96
CA PRO A 121 -8.76 -14.98 -12.32
C PRO A 121 -9.46 -13.77 -11.70
N TYR A 122 -8.67 -12.74 -11.36
CA TYR A 122 -9.14 -11.52 -10.70
C TYR A 122 -9.33 -10.37 -11.69
N ASP A 123 -10.25 -9.45 -11.35
CA ASP A 123 -10.45 -8.19 -12.05
C ASP A 123 -9.43 -7.14 -11.59
N LEU A 124 -9.01 -7.23 -10.31
CA LEU A 124 -8.04 -6.33 -9.70
C LEU A 124 -7.07 -7.08 -8.81
N ILE A 125 -5.78 -6.76 -8.92
CA ILE A 125 -4.78 -6.98 -7.86
C ILE A 125 -4.52 -5.64 -7.18
N PHE A 126 -4.70 -5.61 -5.86
CA PHE A 126 -4.63 -4.40 -5.07
C PHE A 126 -3.64 -4.53 -3.91
N SER A 127 -2.84 -3.49 -3.69
CA SER A 127 -1.95 -3.38 -2.52
C SER A 127 -1.93 -1.95 -2.03
N ASN A 128 -2.20 -1.74 -0.74
CA ASN A 128 -2.27 -0.43 -0.12
C ASN A 128 -1.19 -0.23 0.94
N PHE A 129 -1.00 1.04 1.35
CA PHE A 129 -0.15 1.47 2.47
C PHE A 129 1.26 0.87 2.49
N ALA A 130 1.87 0.74 1.31
CA ALA A 130 3.29 0.38 1.18
C ALA A 130 3.69 -1.01 1.71
N GLY A 131 2.78 -1.97 1.82
CA GLY A 131 3.15 -3.34 2.20
C GLY A 131 4.23 -3.90 1.27
N LEU A 132 4.14 -3.64 -0.03
CA LEU A 132 5.15 -4.04 -1.01
C LEU A 132 6.50 -3.32 -0.88
N ASN A 133 6.61 -2.30 -0.03
CA ASN A 133 7.89 -1.70 0.32
C ASN A 133 8.68 -2.53 1.35
N CYS A 134 8.09 -3.59 1.91
CA CYS A 134 8.77 -4.48 2.86
C CYS A 134 9.55 -5.61 2.18
N THR A 135 9.65 -5.62 0.85
CA THR A 135 10.49 -6.57 0.11
C THR A 135 11.51 -5.88 -0.79
N GLY A 136 12.68 -6.48 -0.93
CA GLY A 136 13.69 -6.11 -1.92
C GLY A 136 13.49 -6.80 -3.28
N GLU A 137 12.51 -7.70 -3.39
CA GLU A 137 12.22 -8.53 -4.56
C GLU A 137 10.89 -8.12 -5.23
N LEU A 138 10.61 -6.82 -5.30
CA LEU A 138 9.37 -6.31 -5.91
C LEU A 138 9.22 -6.76 -7.38
N ASP A 139 10.30 -6.93 -8.12
CA ASP A 139 10.30 -7.47 -9.48
C ASP A 139 9.67 -8.87 -9.56
N LYS A 140 9.97 -9.77 -8.62
CA LYS A 140 9.35 -11.11 -8.55
C LYS A 140 7.85 -10.99 -8.26
N VAL A 141 7.46 -10.12 -7.35
CA VAL A 141 6.05 -9.87 -7.03
C VAL A 141 5.31 -9.39 -8.28
N LEU A 142 5.87 -8.39 -8.97
CA LEU A 142 5.26 -7.83 -10.19
C LEU A 142 5.15 -8.87 -11.31
N ALA A 143 6.15 -9.74 -11.49
CA ALA A 143 6.15 -10.78 -12.51
C ALA A 143 5.03 -11.83 -12.30
N SER A 144 4.54 -12.01 -11.06
CA SER A 144 3.49 -12.98 -10.74
C SER A 144 2.07 -12.48 -10.98
N PHE A 145 1.85 -11.21 -11.36
CA PHE A 145 0.52 -10.63 -11.46
C PHE A 145 -0.28 -11.06 -12.69
N SER A 146 0.35 -11.05 -13.87
CA SER A 146 -0.37 -11.31 -15.13
C SER A 146 -1.13 -12.65 -15.17
N PRO A 147 -0.56 -13.78 -14.68
CA PRO A 147 -1.27 -15.07 -14.66
C PRO A 147 -2.48 -15.11 -13.71
N LEU A 148 -2.58 -14.20 -12.74
CA LEU A 148 -3.66 -14.14 -11.75
C LEU A 148 -4.81 -13.22 -12.20
N LEU A 149 -4.62 -12.45 -13.28
CA LEU A 149 -5.58 -11.48 -13.76
C LEU A 149 -6.36 -11.99 -14.96
N LYS A 150 -7.60 -11.53 -15.06
CA LYS A 150 -8.38 -11.61 -16.30
C LYS A 150 -7.72 -10.78 -17.42
N PRO A 151 -8.02 -11.06 -18.70
CA PRO A 151 -7.71 -10.12 -19.78
C PRO A 151 -8.27 -8.73 -19.44
N ALA A 152 -7.49 -7.68 -19.65
CA ALA A 152 -7.78 -6.30 -19.25
C ALA A 152 -7.98 -6.09 -17.73
N GLY A 153 -7.65 -7.07 -16.89
CA GLY A 153 -7.63 -6.92 -15.43
C GLY A 153 -6.60 -5.87 -14.97
N ILE A 154 -6.79 -5.32 -13.79
CA ILE A 154 -6.08 -4.12 -13.33
C ILE A 154 -5.16 -4.48 -12.17
N VAL A 155 -4.04 -3.80 -12.12
CA VAL A 155 -3.16 -3.73 -10.93
C VAL A 155 -3.22 -2.32 -10.39
N THR A 156 -3.49 -2.15 -9.10
CA THR A 156 -3.38 -0.85 -8.41
C THR A 156 -2.52 -0.99 -7.16
N LEU A 157 -1.41 -0.27 -7.14
CA LEU A 157 -0.42 -0.32 -6.07
C LEU A 157 -0.23 1.05 -5.43
N VAL A 158 -0.14 1.09 -4.10
CA VAL A 158 0.17 2.29 -3.32
C VAL A 158 1.52 2.11 -2.65
N ILE A 159 2.52 2.82 -3.15
CA ILE A 159 3.94 2.58 -2.86
C ILE A 159 4.62 3.87 -2.38
N LEU A 160 5.62 3.73 -1.50
CA LEU A 160 6.51 4.81 -1.07
C LEU A 160 7.59 5.06 -2.12
N PRO A 161 7.68 6.27 -2.70
CA PRO A 161 8.73 6.62 -3.66
C PRO A 161 10.07 6.89 -2.99
N LYS A 162 11.14 6.91 -3.79
CA LYS A 162 12.49 7.30 -3.34
C LYS A 162 12.60 8.79 -2.97
N PHE A 163 11.68 9.61 -3.42
CA PHE A 163 11.62 11.03 -3.10
C PHE A 163 10.28 11.40 -2.49
N CYS A 164 10.31 12.10 -1.36
CA CYS A 164 9.14 12.69 -0.71
C CYS A 164 9.47 14.13 -0.32
N LEU A 165 8.70 15.09 -0.86
CA LEU A 165 8.93 16.50 -0.62
C LEU A 165 8.90 16.82 0.89
N TRP A 166 7.86 16.39 1.60
CA TRP A 166 7.69 16.65 3.03
C TRP A 166 8.82 16.08 3.88
N GLU A 167 9.28 14.87 3.55
CA GLU A 167 10.38 14.24 4.28
C GLU A 167 11.71 14.95 3.99
N THR A 168 11.94 15.36 2.74
CA THR A 168 13.12 16.12 2.36
C THR A 168 13.16 17.49 3.04
N MET A 169 12.01 18.15 3.21
CA MET A 169 11.93 19.43 3.94
C MET A 169 12.32 19.33 5.42
N LEU A 170 12.39 18.13 6.00
CA LEU A 170 12.89 17.95 7.37
C LEU A 170 14.36 18.30 7.52
N VAL A 171 15.11 18.47 6.43
CA VAL A 171 16.48 18.99 6.44
C VAL A 171 16.53 20.37 7.11
N PHE A 172 15.53 21.23 6.86
CA PHE A 172 15.44 22.57 7.49
C PHE A 172 15.17 22.53 9.01
N LYS A 173 14.81 21.35 9.54
CA LYS A 173 14.66 21.10 10.98
C LYS A 173 15.84 20.31 11.56
N GLY A 174 16.96 20.23 10.85
CA GLY A 174 18.16 19.51 11.27
C GLY A 174 18.04 17.97 11.22
N LYS A 175 16.95 17.42 10.66
CA LYS A 175 16.71 15.97 10.59
C LYS A 175 17.29 15.35 9.30
N PHE A 176 18.58 15.57 9.04
CA PHE A 176 19.27 15.16 7.81
C PHE A 176 19.16 13.66 7.52
N ARG A 177 19.31 12.82 8.57
CA ARG A 177 19.22 11.37 8.44
C ARG A 177 17.84 10.90 7.96
N THR A 178 16.78 11.53 8.45
CA THR A 178 15.41 11.24 8.03
C THR A 178 15.16 11.76 6.61
N ALA A 179 15.58 13.00 6.33
CA ALA A 179 15.38 13.62 5.02
C ALA A 179 16.06 12.85 3.87
N SER A 180 17.19 12.18 4.13
CA SER A 180 17.98 11.45 3.13
C SER A 180 17.70 9.94 3.07
N ARG A 181 16.92 9.39 4.02
CA ARG A 181 16.80 7.92 4.18
C ARG A 181 16.26 7.20 2.93
N ARG A 182 15.35 7.83 2.18
CA ARG A 182 14.74 7.21 0.99
C ARG A 182 15.72 7.13 -0.19
N PHE A 183 16.62 8.09 -0.34
CA PHE A 183 17.59 8.13 -1.44
C PHE A 183 18.59 6.97 -1.39
N PHE A 184 19.00 6.57 -0.20
CA PHE A 184 20.04 5.54 0.00
C PHE A 184 19.42 4.19 0.38
N SER A 185 18.36 3.77 -0.31
CA SER A 185 17.58 2.57 0.03
C SER A 185 17.89 1.33 -0.82
N LYS A 186 19.01 1.31 -1.56
CA LYS A 186 19.36 0.19 -2.47
C LYS A 186 19.41 -1.16 -1.74
N SER A 187 19.95 -1.19 -0.52
CA SER A 187 20.04 -2.40 0.34
C SER A 187 18.92 -2.47 1.40
N GLY A 188 17.85 -1.70 1.23
CA GLY A 188 16.81 -1.52 2.24
C GLY A 188 17.21 -0.57 3.37
N ARG A 189 16.24 0.03 4.03
CA ARG A 189 16.41 0.89 5.21
C ARG A 189 15.72 0.28 6.39
N LYS A 190 16.41 0.26 7.54
CA LYS A 190 15.86 -0.24 8.79
C LYS A 190 14.61 0.52 9.15
N ALA A 191 13.50 -0.18 9.29
CA ALA A 191 12.24 0.27 9.81
C ALA A 191 12.00 -0.41 11.15
N ARG A 192 11.16 0.18 11.99
CA ARG A 192 10.81 -0.34 13.31
C ARG A 192 9.30 -0.21 13.51
N VAL A 193 8.69 -1.29 13.94
CA VAL A 193 7.34 -1.32 14.49
C VAL A 193 7.48 -1.92 15.89
N GLU A 194 7.17 -1.12 16.90
CA GLU A 194 7.44 -1.43 18.30
C GLU A 194 8.90 -1.84 18.55
N GLU A 195 9.16 -3.07 19.00
CA GLU A 195 10.51 -3.57 19.24
C GLU A 195 11.07 -4.38 18.06
N ASN A 196 10.28 -4.62 17.04
CA ASN A 196 10.67 -5.42 15.90
C ASN A 196 11.25 -4.57 14.77
N TYR A 197 12.32 -5.07 14.17
CA TYR A 197 13.02 -4.40 13.09
C TYR A 197 12.92 -5.22 11.80
N PHE A 198 12.68 -4.53 10.70
CA PHE A 198 12.73 -5.07 9.36
C PHE A 198 13.27 -4.02 8.39
N LYS A 199 13.43 -4.33 7.12
CA LYS A 199 13.89 -3.38 6.10
C LYS A 199 12.75 -2.96 5.20
N CYS A 200 12.77 -1.67 4.80
CA CYS A 200 11.91 -1.10 3.78
C CYS A 200 12.74 -0.63 2.59
N TRP A 201 12.25 -0.88 1.40
CA TRP A 201 12.77 -0.35 0.14
C TRP A 201 11.81 0.71 -0.40
N TYR A 202 12.35 1.60 -1.22
CA TYR A 202 11.56 2.67 -1.84
C TYR A 202 11.67 2.53 -3.35
N TYR A 203 10.52 2.56 -4.03
CA TYR A 203 10.45 2.31 -5.46
C TYR A 203 9.78 3.48 -6.17
N ASN A 204 10.44 4.04 -7.20
CA ASN A 204 9.81 5.07 -8.03
C ASN A 204 8.80 4.43 -9.01
N PRO A 205 7.80 5.18 -9.49
CA PRO A 205 6.86 4.68 -10.50
C PRO A 205 7.55 4.09 -11.73
N SER A 206 8.69 4.67 -12.16
CA SER A 206 9.48 4.16 -13.28
C SER A 206 9.99 2.73 -13.09
N TYR A 207 10.26 2.32 -11.85
CA TYR A 207 10.64 0.93 -11.55
C TYR A 207 9.48 -0.04 -11.82
N VAL A 208 8.30 0.29 -11.32
CA VAL A 208 7.09 -0.53 -11.53
C VAL A 208 6.75 -0.60 -13.02
N ILE A 209 6.72 0.53 -13.71
CA ILE A 209 6.44 0.61 -15.14
C ILE A 209 7.44 -0.23 -15.95
N LYS A 210 8.75 -0.10 -15.66
CA LYS A 210 9.78 -0.87 -16.35
C LYS A 210 9.59 -2.38 -16.24
N ASN A 211 9.23 -2.87 -15.05
CA ASN A 211 9.07 -4.31 -14.80
C ASN A 211 7.75 -4.88 -15.38
N LEU A 212 6.74 -4.03 -15.59
CA LEU A 212 5.42 -4.45 -16.08
C LEU A 212 5.15 -4.12 -17.55
N LYS A 213 5.96 -3.32 -18.23
CA LYS A 213 5.70 -2.77 -19.57
C LYS A 213 5.41 -3.80 -20.67
N GLU A 214 5.96 -5.01 -20.55
CA GLU A 214 5.76 -6.06 -21.56
C GLU A 214 4.33 -6.62 -21.50
N SER A 215 3.79 -6.83 -20.29
CA SER A 215 2.49 -7.45 -20.06
C SER A 215 1.39 -6.46 -19.71
N PHE A 216 1.74 -5.22 -19.38
CA PHE A 216 0.77 -4.22 -18.89
C PHE A 216 0.89 -2.88 -19.62
N GLU A 217 -0.24 -2.19 -19.71
CA GLU A 217 -0.36 -0.80 -20.15
C GLU A 217 -0.59 0.11 -18.95
N LEU A 218 0.11 1.25 -18.89
CA LEU A 218 -0.04 2.22 -17.81
C LEU A 218 -1.37 2.98 -17.94
N ILE A 219 -2.24 2.88 -16.95
CA ILE A 219 -3.44 3.71 -16.83
C ILE A 219 -3.08 5.09 -16.28
N GLY A 220 -2.29 5.15 -15.19
CA GLY A 220 -1.88 6.42 -14.63
C GLY A 220 -1.07 6.31 -13.34
N VAL A 221 -0.50 7.46 -12.96
CA VAL A 221 0.19 7.66 -11.68
C VAL A 221 -0.40 8.88 -10.99
N GLU A 222 -0.78 8.73 -9.73
CA GLU A 222 -1.35 9.77 -8.89
C GLU A 222 -0.47 9.97 -7.65
N GLY A 223 -0.10 11.21 -7.35
CA GLY A 223 0.59 11.55 -6.10
C GLY A 223 -0.37 11.57 -4.92
N LEU A 224 0.09 11.10 -3.76
CA LEU A 224 -0.71 11.02 -2.54
C LEU A 224 0.06 11.64 -1.37
N CYS A 225 -0.57 12.56 -0.62
CA CYS A 225 0.08 13.43 0.36
C CYS A 225 1.29 14.17 -0.22
N THR A 226 1.05 14.87 -1.32
CA THR A 226 2.03 15.69 -2.02
C THR A 226 2.06 17.10 -1.45
N VAL A 227 0.89 17.76 -1.38
CA VAL A 227 0.72 19.07 -0.74
C VAL A 227 0.01 18.97 0.61
N VAL A 228 -0.83 17.96 0.80
CA VAL A 228 -1.35 17.58 2.12
C VAL A 228 -0.21 16.99 2.94
N PRO A 229 0.05 17.50 4.16
CA PRO A 229 1.09 16.93 5.02
C PRO A 229 0.82 15.46 5.35
N PRO A 230 1.86 14.61 5.36
CA PRO A 230 1.74 13.22 5.81
C PRO A 230 1.32 13.07 7.28
N SER A 231 0.82 11.89 7.65
CA SER A 231 0.33 11.59 9.01
C SER A 231 1.39 11.74 10.11
N TYR A 232 2.68 11.59 9.82
CA TYR A 232 3.75 11.82 10.78
C TYR A 232 3.93 13.32 11.17
N ILE A 233 3.21 14.25 10.52
CA ILE A 233 3.05 15.63 10.97
C ILE A 233 1.77 15.67 11.83
N GLU A 234 1.92 15.20 13.06
CA GLU A 234 0.81 14.92 13.97
C GLU A 234 -0.12 16.11 14.21
N GLY A 235 -1.40 15.84 14.18
CA GLY A 235 -2.46 16.80 14.52
C GLY A 235 -2.62 17.98 13.55
N PHE A 236 -1.94 17.99 12.39
CA PHE A 236 -2.02 19.12 11.44
C PHE A 236 -3.46 19.39 11.00
N ALA A 237 -4.21 18.36 10.62
CA ALA A 237 -5.59 18.51 10.16
C ALA A 237 -6.51 19.06 11.25
N LYS A 238 -6.33 18.61 12.49
CA LYS A 238 -7.10 19.09 13.66
C LYS A 238 -6.71 20.51 14.07
N LYS A 239 -5.42 20.83 14.08
CA LYS A 239 -4.89 22.14 14.48
C LYS A 239 -5.15 23.23 13.43
N ARG A 240 -5.23 22.89 12.14
CA ARG A 240 -5.36 23.84 11.02
C ARG A 240 -6.41 23.38 9.98
N PRO A 241 -7.69 23.23 10.36
CA PRO A 241 -8.71 22.60 9.49
C PRO A 241 -8.96 23.40 8.19
N LYS A 242 -8.93 24.73 8.24
CA LYS A 242 -9.10 25.58 7.03
C LYS A 242 -7.95 25.35 6.04
N THR A 243 -6.71 25.35 6.53
CA THR A 243 -5.52 25.09 5.70
C THR A 243 -5.53 23.66 5.15
N TYR A 244 -5.89 22.69 5.96
CA TYR A 244 -6.02 21.30 5.54
C TYR A 244 -7.02 21.15 4.39
N ASN A 245 -8.22 21.72 4.50
CA ASN A 245 -9.23 21.66 3.44
C ASN A 245 -8.76 22.36 2.15
N PHE A 246 -8.09 23.49 2.27
CA PHE A 246 -7.47 24.17 1.12
C PHE A 246 -6.43 23.28 0.43
N LEU A 247 -5.54 22.64 1.19
CA LEU A 247 -4.50 21.76 0.66
C LEU A 247 -5.10 20.52 0.00
N LYS A 248 -6.16 19.91 0.56
CA LYS A 248 -6.89 18.80 -0.07
C LYS A 248 -7.39 19.18 -1.46
N ASN A 249 -8.05 20.33 -1.57
CA ASN A 249 -8.58 20.83 -2.84
C ASN A 249 -7.45 21.10 -3.86
N ARG A 250 -6.29 21.56 -3.38
CA ARG A 250 -5.11 21.77 -4.23
C ARG A 250 -4.49 20.45 -4.67
N GLU A 251 -4.34 19.50 -3.77
CA GLU A 251 -3.81 18.18 -4.08
C GLU A 251 -4.68 17.47 -5.12
N ASP A 252 -5.99 17.54 -5.01
CA ASP A 252 -6.90 16.93 -5.97
C ASP A 252 -6.71 17.46 -7.42
N LYS A 253 -6.39 18.74 -7.56
CA LYS A 253 -6.08 19.37 -8.86
C LYS A 253 -4.67 19.06 -9.39
N LEU A 254 -3.74 18.72 -8.49
CA LEU A 254 -2.32 18.58 -8.80
C LEU A 254 -1.86 17.11 -8.92
N LYS A 255 -2.59 16.18 -8.35
CA LYS A 255 -2.21 14.78 -8.15
C LYS A 255 -1.67 14.04 -9.39
N TYR A 256 -2.18 14.40 -10.58
CA TYR A 256 -1.72 13.83 -11.86
C TYR A 256 -0.66 14.67 -12.57
N ARG A 257 -0.39 15.89 -12.09
CA ARG A 257 0.50 16.83 -12.76
C ARG A 257 1.96 16.61 -12.36
N TRP A 258 2.87 16.81 -13.29
CA TRP A 258 4.30 16.92 -12.98
C TRP A 258 4.57 18.24 -12.23
N PRO A 259 5.45 18.26 -11.20
CA PRO A 259 6.15 17.13 -10.57
C PRO A 259 5.31 16.41 -9.48
N TRP A 260 4.12 16.89 -9.15
CA TRP A 260 3.31 16.54 -7.98
C TRP A 260 3.00 15.03 -7.90
N ARG A 261 2.77 14.36 -9.03
CA ARG A 261 2.51 12.92 -9.06
C ARG A 261 3.70 12.04 -8.61
N PHE A 262 4.92 12.62 -8.44
CA PHE A 262 6.14 11.90 -8.12
C PHE A 262 6.79 12.27 -6.78
N ILE A 263 6.31 13.32 -6.11
CA ILE A 263 6.96 13.92 -4.94
C ILE A 263 6.14 13.76 -3.64
N GLY A 264 5.10 12.95 -3.67
CA GLY A 264 4.22 12.67 -2.52
C GLY A 264 4.86 11.74 -1.49
N ASP A 265 4.18 11.62 -0.36
CA ASP A 265 4.52 10.59 0.63
C ASP A 265 4.37 9.18 0.05
N TYR A 266 3.28 8.98 -0.72
CA TYR A 266 3.01 7.81 -1.54
C TYR A 266 2.71 8.23 -2.98
N TYR A 267 2.64 7.24 -3.87
CA TYR A 267 1.96 7.35 -5.15
C TYR A 267 1.02 6.15 -5.33
N ILE A 268 -0.06 6.37 -6.08
CA ILE A 268 -0.96 5.34 -6.58
C ILE A 268 -0.58 5.11 -8.04
N ILE A 269 -0.34 3.87 -8.42
CA ILE A 269 -0.10 3.51 -9.82
C ILE A 269 -1.09 2.43 -10.24
N SER A 270 -1.73 2.63 -11.38
CA SER A 270 -2.63 1.64 -11.97
C SER A 270 -2.20 1.26 -13.38
N LEU A 271 -2.21 -0.05 -13.63
CA LEU A 271 -1.84 -0.64 -14.92
C LEU A 271 -2.90 -1.67 -15.32
N ARG A 272 -3.10 -1.87 -16.63
CA ARG A 272 -4.01 -2.83 -17.21
C ARG A 272 -3.24 -3.98 -17.85
N ASN A 273 -3.65 -5.22 -17.56
CA ASN A 273 -3.14 -6.42 -18.23
C ASN A 273 -3.53 -6.39 -19.72
N LYS A 274 -2.57 -6.67 -20.60
CA LYS A 274 -2.77 -6.61 -22.06
C LYS A 274 -3.58 -7.77 -22.58
#